data_0d20978f91feaa83d445e0b06b3cc37d
#
_entry.id   0d20978f91feaa83d445e0b06b3cc37d
#
_cell.length_a   1.000
_cell.length_b   1.000
_cell.length_c   1.000
_cell.angle_alpha   90.00
_cell.angle_beta   90.00
_cell.angle_gamma   90.00
#
_symmetry.space_group_name_H-M   'P 1'
#
loop_
_entity.id
_entity.type
_entity.pdbx_description
1 polymer ?
#
loop_
_entity_poly.entity_id
_entity_poly.type
_entity_poly.pdbx_seq_one_letter_code
_entity_poly.pdbx_strand_id
1 'polypeptide(L)'
;KEVIAILKTFPVYQLVLIGVMLIVFAALPVCSFLKSKAIALPPLPRILGLVLVLACGFGANHLWYANQALYDSYPTVDNPYFQVNQYNTRGMIYSFLHQFNIMQVKAPEGYTAADIRTLEDTDWTPSVSTEKRPHIIMIMGEAFSDLSENEHLDFTGYRDPMKNWKEICAEEGTISGHIVVPNFGGGTSNTEYDVLTGCATRYLGSSLPSYSFIHSDFDGMPRQLHKLGYETLSI
;
A
#
# COMPACT_ATOMS: atom_id res chain seq x y z
N LYS A 1 -8.50 -7.39 -14.51
CA LYS A 1 -8.46 -8.87 -14.47
C LYS A 1 -8.60 -9.39 -13.04
N GLU A 2 -7.96 -8.78 -12.05
CA GLU A 2 -7.99 -9.20 -10.63
C GLU A 2 -9.39 -9.13 -10.01
N VAL A 3 -10.13 -8.04 -10.25
CA VAL A 3 -11.52 -7.90 -9.75
C VAL A 3 -12.41 -9.06 -10.22
N ILE A 4 -12.24 -9.50 -11.47
CA ILE A 4 -13.01 -10.64 -12.01
C ILE A 4 -12.59 -11.95 -11.33
N ALA A 5 -11.31 -12.10 -11.02
CA ALA A 5 -10.82 -13.28 -10.29
C ALA A 5 -11.39 -13.32 -8.88
N ILE A 6 -11.40 -12.20 -8.16
CA ILE A 6 -11.99 -12.06 -6.84
C ILE A 6 -13.51 -12.34 -6.88
N LEU A 7 -14.23 -11.80 -7.86
CA LEU A 7 -15.67 -12.05 -7.99
C LEU A 7 -15.99 -13.54 -8.21
N LYS A 8 -15.11 -14.29 -8.85
CA LYS A 8 -15.28 -15.74 -9.04
C LYS A 8 -15.13 -16.57 -7.76
N THR A 9 -14.54 -16.03 -6.72
CA THR A 9 -14.39 -16.72 -5.42
C THR A 9 -15.65 -16.66 -4.57
N PHE A 10 -16.59 -15.74 -4.89
CA PHE A 10 -17.84 -15.63 -4.15
C PHE A 10 -18.89 -16.62 -4.66
N PRO A 11 -19.66 -17.24 -3.77
CA PRO A 11 -20.84 -18.03 -4.16
C PRO A 11 -21.82 -17.17 -4.98
N VAL A 12 -22.42 -17.77 -5.99
CA VAL A 12 -23.32 -17.06 -6.93
C VAL A 12 -24.45 -16.31 -6.20
N TYR A 13 -25.00 -16.90 -5.12
CA TYR A 13 -26.08 -16.26 -4.37
C TYR A 13 -25.63 -14.95 -3.70
N GLN A 14 -24.36 -14.87 -3.24
CA GLN A 14 -23.82 -13.64 -2.65
C GLN A 14 -23.65 -12.55 -3.70
N LEU A 15 -23.21 -12.92 -4.90
CA LEU A 15 -23.10 -11.96 -6.01
C LEU A 15 -24.47 -11.41 -6.42
N VAL A 16 -25.48 -12.30 -6.46
CA VAL A 16 -26.87 -11.89 -6.72
C VAL A 16 -27.37 -10.97 -5.60
N LEU A 17 -27.11 -11.28 -4.34
CA LEU A 17 -27.53 -10.45 -3.23
C LEU A 17 -26.90 -9.06 -3.29
N ILE A 18 -25.60 -9.00 -3.55
CA ILE A 18 -24.87 -7.73 -3.72
C ILE A 18 -25.45 -6.94 -4.90
N GLY A 19 -25.71 -7.60 -6.03
CA GLY A 19 -26.32 -6.97 -7.20
C GLY A 19 -27.70 -6.38 -6.89
N VAL A 20 -28.56 -7.13 -6.21
CA VAL A 20 -29.87 -6.67 -5.77
C VAL A 20 -29.76 -5.49 -4.82
N MET A 21 -28.86 -5.56 -3.83
CA MET A 21 -28.62 -4.44 -2.90
C MET A 21 -28.17 -3.18 -3.62
N LEU A 22 -27.25 -3.28 -4.57
CA LEU A 22 -26.78 -2.14 -5.37
C LEU A 22 -27.91 -1.53 -6.22
N ILE A 23 -28.74 -2.38 -6.84
CA ILE A 23 -29.91 -1.92 -7.60
C ILE A 23 -30.90 -1.18 -6.69
N VAL A 24 -31.24 -1.75 -5.53
CA VAL A 24 -32.14 -1.11 -4.56
C VAL A 24 -31.57 0.20 -4.07
N PHE A 25 -30.28 0.23 -3.74
CA PHE A 25 -29.61 1.44 -3.25
C PHE A 25 -29.56 2.55 -4.30
N ALA A 26 -29.40 2.19 -5.58
CA ALA A 26 -29.45 3.15 -6.69
C ALA A 26 -30.90 3.57 -7.03
N ALA A 27 -31.84 2.63 -6.99
CA ALA A 27 -33.23 2.89 -7.36
C ALA A 27 -33.98 3.75 -6.33
N LEU A 28 -33.71 3.60 -5.03
CA LEU A 28 -34.40 4.36 -3.98
C LEU A 28 -34.27 5.88 -4.13
N PRO A 29 -33.06 6.47 -4.27
CA PRO A 29 -32.94 7.91 -4.47
C PRO A 29 -33.54 8.37 -5.80
N VAL A 30 -33.42 7.57 -6.87
CA VAL A 30 -34.02 7.89 -8.17
C VAL A 30 -35.55 7.88 -8.06
N CYS A 31 -36.16 6.86 -7.47
CA CYS A 31 -37.59 6.80 -7.26
C CYS A 31 -38.07 7.91 -6.35
N SER A 32 -37.32 8.25 -5.29
CA SER A 32 -37.64 9.36 -4.40
C SER A 32 -37.58 10.70 -5.15
N PHE A 33 -36.58 10.89 -6.00
CA PHE A 33 -36.46 12.08 -6.84
C PHE A 33 -37.60 12.20 -7.85
N LEU A 34 -37.97 11.12 -8.52
CA LEU A 34 -39.04 11.09 -9.52
C LEU A 34 -40.43 11.30 -8.89
N LYS A 35 -40.63 10.82 -7.65
CA LYS A 35 -41.89 10.99 -6.91
C LYS A 35 -41.96 12.30 -6.11
N SER A 36 -40.84 12.98 -5.88
CA SER A 36 -40.81 14.25 -5.18
C SER A 36 -41.51 15.33 -6.03
N LYS A 37 -42.45 16.05 -5.42
CA LYS A 37 -42.98 17.26 -6.04
C LYS A 37 -41.84 18.27 -6.12
N ALA A 38 -41.62 18.83 -7.29
CA ALA A 38 -40.62 19.86 -7.48
C ALA A 38 -40.92 21.04 -6.56
N ILE A 39 -40.13 21.24 -5.54
CA ILE A 39 -40.20 22.44 -4.71
C ILE A 39 -39.60 23.56 -5.56
N ALA A 40 -40.48 24.47 -6.02
CA ALA A 40 -40.05 25.61 -6.83
C ALA A 40 -39.39 26.67 -5.94
N LEU A 41 -38.19 26.36 -5.44
CA LEU A 41 -37.37 27.35 -4.75
C LEU A 41 -36.74 28.33 -5.74
N PRO A 42 -36.64 29.61 -5.41
CA PRO A 42 -35.86 30.57 -6.16
C PRO A 42 -34.43 30.12 -6.33
N PRO A 43 -33.68 30.58 -7.34
CA PRO A 43 -32.31 30.10 -7.61
C PRO A 43 -31.35 30.35 -6.45
N LEU A 44 -31.46 31.47 -5.76
CA LEU A 44 -30.56 31.84 -4.66
C LEU A 44 -30.60 30.83 -3.49
N PRO A 45 -31.76 30.49 -2.88
CA PRO A 45 -31.81 29.50 -1.79
C PRO A 45 -31.38 28.08 -2.26
N ARG A 46 -31.54 27.72 -3.53
CA ARG A 46 -31.01 26.46 -4.07
C ARG A 46 -29.49 26.44 -4.03
N ILE A 47 -28.86 27.53 -4.49
CA ILE A 47 -27.40 27.67 -4.50
C ILE A 47 -26.90 27.67 -3.05
N LEU A 48 -27.51 28.45 -2.16
CA LEU A 48 -27.13 28.49 -0.75
C LEU A 48 -27.25 27.11 -0.07
N GLY A 49 -28.34 26.39 -0.36
CA GLY A 49 -28.57 25.04 0.15
C GLY A 49 -27.48 24.06 -0.33
N LEU A 50 -27.11 24.11 -1.62
CA LEU A 50 -26.05 23.30 -2.17
C LEU A 50 -24.69 23.62 -1.52
N VAL A 51 -24.36 24.91 -1.41
CA VAL A 51 -23.12 25.35 -0.75
C VAL A 51 -23.07 24.88 0.70
N LEU A 52 -24.19 25.00 1.43
CA LEU A 52 -24.27 24.52 2.81
C LEU A 52 -24.03 23.01 2.90
N VAL A 53 -24.67 22.21 2.06
CA VAL A 53 -24.49 20.74 2.04
C VAL A 53 -23.03 20.37 1.74
N LEU A 54 -22.42 21.01 0.75
CA LEU A 54 -21.02 20.80 0.40
C LEU A 54 -20.09 21.23 1.55
N ALA A 55 -20.34 22.36 2.18
CA ALA A 55 -19.57 22.84 3.33
C ALA A 55 -19.70 21.90 4.54
N CYS A 56 -20.92 21.42 4.84
CA CYS A 56 -21.14 20.43 5.90
C CYS A 56 -20.45 19.10 5.57
N GLY A 57 -20.54 18.63 4.33
CA GLY A 57 -19.86 17.40 3.89
C GLY A 57 -18.34 17.52 3.99
N PHE A 58 -17.77 18.62 3.54
CA PHE A 58 -16.34 18.90 3.66
C PHE A 58 -15.91 19.00 5.14
N GLY A 59 -16.67 19.72 5.96
CA GLY A 59 -16.43 19.85 7.39
C GLY A 59 -16.47 18.49 8.09
N ALA A 60 -17.48 17.67 7.81
CA ALA A 60 -17.59 16.33 8.36
C ALA A 60 -16.43 15.43 7.92
N ASN A 61 -16.03 15.51 6.66
CA ASN A 61 -14.87 14.76 6.18
C ASN A 61 -13.60 15.19 6.93
N HIS A 62 -13.36 16.47 7.05
CA HIS A 62 -12.13 16.99 7.69
C HIS A 62 -12.09 16.72 9.18
N LEU A 63 -13.21 16.90 9.90
CA LEU A 63 -13.24 16.76 11.36
C LEU A 63 -13.29 15.30 11.83
N TRP A 64 -13.93 14.41 11.07
CA TRP A 64 -14.13 13.01 11.46
C TRP A 64 -13.37 12.03 10.59
N TYR A 65 -13.61 12.01 9.28
CA TYR A 65 -13.08 10.95 8.43
C TYR A 65 -11.59 11.10 8.12
N ALA A 66 -11.09 12.31 7.97
CA ALA A 66 -9.67 12.58 7.71
C ALA A 66 -8.85 12.77 9.00
N ASN A 67 -9.48 12.74 10.17
CA ASN A 67 -8.81 12.99 11.45
C ASN A 67 -8.14 11.71 11.98
N GLN A 68 -6.83 11.60 11.79
CA GLN A 68 -6.04 10.46 12.25
C GLN A 68 -6.09 10.30 13.78
N ALA A 69 -5.96 11.38 14.54
CA ALA A 69 -5.98 11.32 15.99
C ALA A 69 -7.31 10.79 16.54
N LEU A 70 -8.42 11.19 15.91
CA LEU A 70 -9.75 10.67 16.27
C LEU A 70 -9.85 9.19 15.89
N TYR A 71 -9.35 8.81 14.71
CA TYR A 71 -9.38 7.42 14.26
C TYR A 71 -8.60 6.51 15.21
N ASP A 72 -7.44 6.94 15.66
CA ASP A 72 -6.57 6.18 16.57
C ASP A 72 -7.11 6.16 18.02
N SER A 73 -7.99 7.08 18.39
CA SER A 73 -8.64 7.10 19.70
C SER A 73 -9.62 5.95 19.91
N TYR A 74 -10.13 5.34 18.83
CA TYR A 74 -11.00 4.17 18.92
C TYR A 74 -10.15 2.92 19.16
N PRO A 75 -10.49 2.11 20.18
CA PRO A 75 -9.75 0.89 20.47
C PRO A 75 -9.78 -0.06 19.28
N THR A 76 -8.63 -0.62 18.96
CA THR A 76 -8.52 -1.73 18.04
C THR A 76 -8.56 -3.04 18.81
N VAL A 77 -9.40 -3.98 18.39
CA VAL A 77 -9.36 -5.35 18.89
C VAL A 77 -8.30 -6.12 18.10
N ASP A 78 -7.45 -6.80 18.81
CA ASP A 78 -6.41 -7.70 18.30
C ASP A 78 -5.35 -7.04 17.39
N ASN A 79 -5.28 -7.45 16.13
CA ASN A 79 -4.21 -7.03 15.24
C ASN A 79 -4.63 -5.83 14.37
N PRO A 80 -4.03 -4.63 14.54
CA PRO A 80 -4.38 -3.44 13.78
C PRO A 80 -4.07 -3.53 12.28
N TYR A 81 -3.26 -4.51 11.87
CA TYR A 81 -2.86 -4.69 10.47
C TYR A 81 -3.91 -5.41 9.63
N PHE A 82 -4.85 -6.11 10.26
CA PHE A 82 -5.96 -6.72 9.55
C PHE A 82 -7.10 -5.71 9.37
N GLN A 83 -7.38 -5.34 8.14
CA GLN A 83 -8.47 -4.40 7.81
C GLN A 83 -9.83 -4.86 8.34
N VAL A 84 -10.06 -6.18 8.36
CA VAL A 84 -11.30 -6.75 8.92
C VAL A 84 -11.49 -6.38 10.38
N ASN A 85 -10.41 -6.39 11.18
CA ASN A 85 -10.48 -5.99 12.58
C ASN A 85 -10.82 -4.49 12.72
N GLN A 86 -10.25 -3.65 11.85
CA GLN A 86 -10.59 -2.23 11.83
C GLN A 86 -12.06 -1.99 11.47
N TYR A 87 -12.59 -2.74 10.49
CA TYR A 87 -14.00 -2.65 10.12
C TYR A 87 -14.94 -3.12 11.23
N ASN A 88 -14.57 -4.16 11.96
CA ASN A 88 -15.34 -4.68 13.08
C ASN A 88 -15.37 -3.73 14.29
N THR A 89 -14.28 -3.03 14.56
CA THR A 89 -14.15 -2.14 15.73
C THR A 89 -14.64 -0.72 15.46
N ARG A 90 -14.37 -0.19 14.29
CA ARG A 90 -14.65 1.23 13.94
C ARG A 90 -15.81 1.38 12.97
N GLY A 91 -16.31 0.28 12.44
CA GLY A 91 -17.34 0.26 11.41
C GLY A 91 -16.79 0.42 9.99
N MET A 92 -17.38 -0.33 9.06
CA MET A 92 -16.94 -0.40 7.67
C MET A 92 -16.90 0.96 6.99
N ILE A 93 -17.96 1.75 7.10
CA ILE A 93 -18.09 3.05 6.40
C ILE A 93 -17.04 4.04 6.92
N TYR A 94 -16.88 4.12 8.24
CA TYR A 94 -15.92 5.04 8.85
C TYR A 94 -14.49 4.67 8.47
N SER A 95 -14.12 3.40 8.61
CA SER A 95 -12.79 2.92 8.22
C SER A 95 -12.50 3.07 6.73
N PHE A 96 -13.49 2.79 5.87
CA PHE A 96 -13.34 2.96 4.42
C PHE A 96 -13.09 4.42 4.03
N LEU A 97 -13.91 5.35 4.54
CA LEU A 97 -13.75 6.78 4.24
C LEU A 97 -12.44 7.32 4.83
N HIS A 98 -12.03 6.85 6.00
CA HIS A 98 -10.74 7.21 6.57
C HIS A 98 -9.59 6.73 5.68
N GLN A 99 -9.58 5.45 5.29
CA GLN A 99 -8.57 4.89 4.39
C GLN A 99 -8.49 5.67 3.07
N PHE A 100 -9.62 6.05 2.51
CA PHE A 100 -9.65 6.87 1.29
C PHE A 100 -8.93 8.22 1.46
N ASN A 101 -9.07 8.86 2.62
CA ASN A 101 -8.38 10.11 2.91
C ASN A 101 -6.87 9.94 3.10
N ILE A 102 -6.43 8.86 3.76
CA ILE A 102 -5.00 8.61 3.99
C ILE A 102 -4.27 8.02 2.78
N MET A 103 -4.98 7.53 1.77
CA MET A 103 -4.37 7.10 0.50
C MET A 103 -3.74 8.25 -0.30
N GLN A 104 -3.99 9.49 0.08
CA GLN A 104 -3.36 10.64 -0.58
C GLN A 104 -1.95 10.83 -0.04
N VAL A 105 -0.95 10.47 -0.85
CA VAL A 105 0.45 10.81 -0.55
C VAL A 105 0.62 12.32 -0.71
N LYS A 106 0.99 12.97 0.38
CA LYS A 106 1.28 14.41 0.38
C LYS A 106 2.77 14.61 0.12
N ALA A 107 3.09 15.54 -0.76
CA ALA A 107 4.47 15.97 -0.91
C ALA A 107 5.02 16.49 0.44
N PRO A 108 6.28 16.19 0.78
CA PRO A 108 6.93 16.75 1.95
C PRO A 108 6.90 18.29 1.94
N GLU A 109 6.93 18.89 3.12
CA GLU A 109 6.97 20.34 3.25
C GLU A 109 8.27 20.89 2.62
N GLY A 110 8.15 21.91 1.77
CA GLY A 110 9.29 22.47 1.03
C GLY A 110 9.68 21.72 -0.25
N TYR A 111 8.99 20.64 -0.61
CA TYR A 111 9.25 19.88 -1.84
C TYR A 111 8.92 20.73 -3.09
N THR A 112 9.89 20.84 -3.98
CA THR A 112 9.69 21.44 -5.30
C THR A 112 10.22 20.54 -6.41
N ALA A 113 9.62 20.59 -7.60
CA ALA A 113 10.11 19.86 -8.76
C ALA A 113 11.52 20.32 -9.21
N ALA A 114 11.94 21.51 -8.80
CA ALA A 114 13.28 22.02 -9.06
C ALA A 114 14.34 21.26 -8.25
N ASP A 115 14.03 20.90 -7.01
CA ASP A 115 14.97 20.15 -6.15
C ASP A 115 15.28 18.76 -6.73
N ILE A 116 14.28 18.12 -7.34
CA ILE A 116 14.47 16.81 -8.00
C ILE A 116 15.38 16.94 -9.22
N ARG A 117 15.22 17.98 -10.03
CA ARG A 117 16.07 18.21 -11.22
C ARG A 117 17.54 18.38 -10.84
N THR A 118 17.82 19.00 -9.70
CA THR A 118 19.21 19.15 -9.23
C THR A 118 19.85 17.80 -8.84
N LEU A 119 19.03 16.82 -8.43
CA LEU A 119 19.50 15.45 -8.16
C LEU A 119 19.68 14.64 -9.45
N GLU A 120 18.84 14.88 -10.46
CA GLU A 120 18.96 14.24 -11.78
C GLU A 120 20.23 14.66 -12.53
N ASP A 121 20.66 15.90 -12.34
CA ASP A 121 21.87 16.46 -12.94
C ASP A 121 23.17 15.95 -12.30
N THR A 122 23.08 15.15 -11.24
CA THR A 122 24.23 14.52 -10.60
C THR A 122 24.72 13.37 -11.47
N ASP A 123 25.94 13.47 -12.00
CA ASP A 123 26.55 12.40 -12.81
C ASP A 123 26.93 11.20 -11.92
N TRP A 124 26.05 10.21 -11.88
CA TRP A 124 26.26 8.95 -11.20
C TRP A 124 26.93 7.91 -12.11
N THR A 125 27.97 8.29 -12.80
CA THR A 125 28.70 7.33 -13.65
C THR A 125 29.34 6.28 -12.74
N PRO A 126 28.89 5.02 -12.78
CA PRO A 126 29.51 3.98 -11.96
C PRO A 126 30.93 3.73 -12.42
N SER A 127 31.89 3.85 -11.51
CA SER A 127 33.33 3.57 -11.75
C SER A 127 33.64 2.07 -11.86
N VAL A 128 32.66 1.25 -12.21
CA VAL A 128 32.81 -0.22 -12.27
C VAL A 128 33.30 -0.64 -13.63
N SER A 129 34.41 -1.40 -13.69
CA SER A 129 34.88 -2.03 -14.90
C SER A 129 33.82 -2.94 -15.52
N THR A 130 33.49 -2.73 -16.78
CA THR A 130 32.49 -3.50 -17.51
C THR A 130 33.05 -4.79 -18.12
N GLU A 131 34.31 -5.10 -17.88
CA GLU A 131 34.99 -6.27 -18.48
C GLU A 131 34.52 -7.62 -17.93
N LYS A 132 34.05 -7.64 -16.66
CA LYS A 132 33.49 -8.85 -16.05
C LYS A 132 32.09 -8.54 -15.53
N ARG A 133 31.11 -9.13 -16.16
CA ARG A 133 29.72 -9.04 -15.73
C ARG A 133 29.29 -10.32 -15.04
N PRO A 134 29.26 -10.37 -13.71
CA PRO A 134 28.78 -11.56 -13.00
C PRO A 134 27.26 -11.74 -13.24
N HIS A 135 26.78 -12.97 -13.17
CA HIS A 135 25.35 -13.22 -13.07
C HIS A 135 24.85 -12.71 -11.72
N ILE A 136 23.72 -12.01 -11.74
CA ILE A 136 23.07 -11.47 -10.54
C ILE A 136 21.76 -12.23 -10.36
N ILE A 137 21.63 -12.96 -9.27
CA ILE A 137 20.42 -13.69 -8.88
C ILE A 137 19.94 -13.08 -7.59
N MET A 138 18.74 -12.48 -7.62
CA MET A 138 18.09 -11.94 -6.45
C MET A 138 16.94 -12.86 -6.04
N ILE A 139 16.93 -13.29 -4.79
CA ILE A 139 15.88 -14.14 -4.24
C ILE A 139 15.29 -13.41 -3.05
N MET A 140 14.01 -13.08 -3.13
CA MET A 140 13.26 -12.53 -2.01
C MET A 140 12.70 -13.67 -1.18
N GLY A 141 13.26 -13.88 -0.01
CA GLY A 141 12.74 -14.82 0.98
C GLY A 141 11.66 -14.14 1.82
N GLU A 142 10.40 -14.19 1.37
CA GLU A 142 9.28 -13.63 2.11
C GLU A 142 9.18 -14.26 3.50
N ALA A 143 9.04 -13.41 4.53
CA ALA A 143 9.00 -13.84 5.94
C ALA A 143 10.20 -14.69 6.39
N PHE A 144 11.31 -14.72 5.64
CA PHE A 144 12.51 -15.43 6.04
C PHE A 144 13.16 -14.73 7.23
N SER A 145 13.36 -15.47 8.31
CA SER A 145 14.03 -15.00 9.53
C SER A 145 14.71 -16.16 10.25
N ASP A 146 15.75 -15.85 11.01
CA ASP A 146 16.36 -16.85 11.87
C ASP A 146 15.52 -17.05 13.13
N LEU A 147 14.65 -18.07 13.09
CA LEU A 147 13.80 -18.41 14.23
C LEU A 147 14.60 -18.90 15.44
N SER A 148 15.84 -19.33 15.24
CA SER A 148 16.69 -19.81 16.36
C SER A 148 17.16 -18.65 17.26
N GLU A 149 17.08 -17.39 16.79
CA GLU A 149 17.37 -16.20 17.58
C GLU A 149 16.20 -15.77 18.51
N ASN A 150 15.03 -16.41 18.37
CA ASN A 150 13.88 -16.09 19.18
C ASN A 150 13.95 -16.82 20.52
N GLU A 151 14.13 -16.09 21.62
CA GLU A 151 14.24 -16.61 22.99
C GLU A 151 12.99 -17.36 23.50
N HIS A 152 11.84 -17.17 22.81
CA HIS A 152 10.59 -17.87 23.14
C HIS A 152 10.41 -19.18 22.40
N LEU A 153 11.31 -19.54 21.48
CA LEU A 153 11.28 -20.78 20.72
C LEU A 153 12.42 -21.69 21.14
N ASP A 154 12.06 -22.88 21.66
CA ASP A 154 13.04 -23.89 22.05
C ASP A 154 13.12 -24.98 20.97
N PHE A 155 14.29 -25.10 20.35
CA PHE A 155 14.61 -26.13 19.38
C PHE A 155 15.44 -27.28 19.97
N THR A 156 15.57 -27.37 21.30
CA THR A 156 16.30 -28.43 21.99
C THR A 156 15.75 -29.80 21.63
N GLY A 157 16.59 -30.68 21.12
CA GLY A 157 16.16 -32.01 20.64
C GLY A 157 15.60 -32.08 19.24
N TYR A 158 15.47 -30.96 18.56
CA TYR A 158 15.06 -30.88 17.16
C TYR A 158 16.23 -30.53 16.24
N ARG A 159 16.06 -30.78 14.95
CA ARG A 159 17.02 -30.35 13.95
C ARG A 159 17.00 -28.81 13.86
N ASP A 160 18.18 -28.17 13.89
CA ASP A 160 18.30 -26.73 13.68
C ASP A 160 17.66 -26.34 12.34
N PRO A 161 16.59 -25.53 12.32
CA PRO A 161 15.92 -25.14 11.08
C PRO A 161 16.80 -24.27 10.19
N MET A 162 17.80 -23.61 10.78
CA MET A 162 18.70 -22.66 10.08
C MET A 162 20.06 -23.25 9.75
N LYS A 163 20.24 -24.57 9.91
CA LYS A 163 21.55 -25.22 9.68
C LYS A 163 22.16 -24.85 8.33
N ASN A 164 21.41 -25.04 7.25
CA ASN A 164 21.91 -24.78 5.90
C ASN A 164 22.22 -23.28 5.68
N TRP A 165 21.40 -22.39 6.26
CA TRP A 165 21.63 -20.96 6.20
C TRP A 165 22.93 -20.58 6.92
N LYS A 166 23.17 -21.11 8.11
CA LYS A 166 24.39 -20.88 8.88
C LYS A 166 25.64 -21.41 8.16
N GLU A 167 25.51 -22.55 7.49
CA GLU A 167 26.58 -23.11 6.65
C GLU A 167 26.91 -22.16 5.48
N ILE A 168 25.91 -21.64 4.75
CA ILE A 168 26.11 -20.67 3.68
C ILE A 168 26.74 -19.37 4.21
N CYS A 169 26.27 -18.87 5.34
CA CYS A 169 26.84 -17.66 5.96
C CYS A 169 28.32 -17.83 6.39
N ALA A 170 28.75 -19.05 6.63
CA ALA A 170 30.12 -19.36 7.00
C ALA A 170 31.07 -19.58 5.79
N GLU A 171 30.54 -19.63 4.57
CA GLU A 171 31.36 -19.81 3.36
C GLU A 171 32.20 -18.57 3.07
N GLU A 172 33.42 -18.81 2.56
CA GLU A 172 34.32 -17.72 2.16
C GLU A 172 33.68 -16.87 1.05
N GLY A 173 33.72 -15.58 1.22
CA GLY A 173 33.08 -14.60 0.28
C GLY A 173 31.62 -14.31 0.53
N THR A 174 30.98 -14.98 1.49
CA THR A 174 29.62 -14.67 1.90
C THR A 174 29.58 -13.44 2.82
N ILE A 175 28.69 -12.51 2.54
CA ILE A 175 28.38 -11.39 3.41
C ILE A 175 26.95 -11.61 3.94
N SER A 176 26.80 -11.69 5.25
CA SER A 176 25.52 -11.86 5.92
C SER A 176 25.28 -10.73 6.90
N GLY A 177 24.02 -10.49 7.24
CA GLY A 177 23.65 -9.45 8.19
C GLY A 177 22.13 -9.31 8.31
N HIS A 178 21.71 -8.35 9.11
CA HIS A 178 20.31 -8.02 9.32
C HIS A 178 19.96 -6.73 8.57
N ILE A 179 18.78 -6.70 7.97
CA ILE A 179 18.20 -5.48 7.40
C ILE A 179 16.96 -5.10 8.18
N VAL A 180 16.76 -3.81 8.37
CA VAL A 180 15.51 -3.28 8.94
C VAL A 180 14.62 -2.82 7.81
N VAL A 181 13.49 -3.49 7.65
CA VAL A 181 12.48 -3.12 6.66
C VAL A 181 11.42 -2.21 7.29
N PRO A 182 10.94 -1.17 6.60
CA PRO A 182 9.99 -0.22 7.16
C PRO A 182 8.56 -0.76 7.22
N ASN A 183 8.32 -1.96 6.71
CA ASN A 183 7.01 -2.55 6.61
C ASN A 183 6.80 -3.57 7.72
N PHE A 184 5.67 -3.47 8.44
CA PHE A 184 5.31 -4.36 9.53
C PHE A 184 3.98 -5.06 9.25
N GLY A 185 3.92 -6.35 9.58
CA GLY A 185 2.67 -7.13 9.50
C GLY A 185 2.20 -7.44 8.09
N GLY A 186 3.10 -7.51 7.12
CA GLY A 186 2.84 -7.69 5.70
C GLY A 186 3.48 -6.59 4.87
N GLY A 187 3.03 -6.40 3.63
CA GLY A 187 3.57 -5.37 2.74
C GLY A 187 4.90 -5.75 2.10
N THR A 188 5.13 -7.04 1.87
CA THR A 188 6.33 -7.57 1.18
C THR A 188 6.60 -6.87 -0.13
N SER A 189 5.56 -6.52 -0.89
CA SER A 189 5.66 -5.74 -2.13
C SER A 189 6.29 -4.36 -1.93
N ASN A 190 6.12 -3.74 -0.77
CA ASN A 190 6.75 -2.47 -0.44
C ASN A 190 8.26 -2.67 -0.17
N THR A 191 8.63 -3.75 0.50
CA THR A 191 10.05 -4.09 0.71
C THR A 191 10.75 -4.42 -0.61
N GLU A 192 10.08 -5.15 -1.49
CA GLU A 192 10.55 -5.40 -2.85
C GLU A 192 10.75 -4.09 -3.62
N TYR A 193 9.76 -3.20 -3.54
CA TYR A 193 9.84 -1.87 -4.14
C TYR A 193 11.06 -1.09 -3.62
N ASP A 194 11.29 -1.06 -2.31
CA ASP A 194 12.43 -0.38 -1.70
C ASP A 194 13.77 -0.88 -2.27
N VAL A 195 13.91 -2.20 -2.41
CA VAL A 195 15.14 -2.82 -2.94
C VAL A 195 15.31 -2.52 -4.44
N LEU A 196 14.25 -2.69 -5.23
CA LEU A 196 14.33 -2.54 -6.68
C LEU A 196 14.45 -1.09 -7.15
N THR A 197 13.96 -0.14 -6.34
CA THR A 197 13.93 1.28 -6.72
C THR A 197 14.91 2.14 -5.95
N GLY A 198 15.35 1.69 -4.78
CA GLY A 198 16.12 2.52 -3.84
C GLY A 198 15.27 3.58 -3.13
N CYS A 199 13.96 3.57 -3.31
CA CYS A 199 13.03 4.54 -2.72
C CYS A 199 12.43 3.99 -1.43
N ALA A 200 12.53 4.73 -0.33
CA ALA A 200 12.04 4.26 0.97
C ALA A 200 10.54 4.45 1.13
N THR A 201 9.78 3.36 1.13
CA THR A 201 8.32 3.36 1.32
C THR A 201 7.88 3.79 2.71
N ARG A 202 8.78 3.82 3.69
CA ARG A 202 8.51 4.32 5.05
C ARG A 202 7.85 5.70 5.09
N TYR A 203 8.08 6.52 4.08
CA TYR A 203 7.51 7.87 3.97
C TYR A 203 6.12 7.91 3.33
N LEU A 204 5.68 6.80 2.74
CA LEU A 204 4.34 6.68 2.13
C LEU A 204 3.25 6.31 3.16
N GLY A 205 3.65 5.79 4.32
CA GLY A 205 2.74 5.17 5.29
C GLY A 205 2.56 3.66 5.06
N SER A 206 2.42 2.93 6.14
CA SER A 206 2.47 1.45 6.16
C SER A 206 1.34 0.73 5.41
N SER A 207 0.29 1.43 5.05
CA SER A 207 -0.91 0.84 4.44
C SER A 207 -1.00 1.03 2.93
N LEU A 208 -0.04 1.71 2.31
CA LEU A 208 -0.11 2.06 0.89
C LEU A 208 0.76 1.11 0.06
N PRO A 209 0.19 0.42 -0.94
CA PRO A 209 0.97 -0.38 -1.86
C PRO A 209 1.73 0.54 -2.82
N SER A 210 3.06 0.55 -2.71
CA SER A 210 3.95 1.47 -3.43
C SER A 210 3.80 1.40 -4.94
N TYR A 211 3.63 0.20 -5.49
CA TYR A 211 3.44 -0.01 -6.92
C TYR A 211 2.20 0.67 -7.49
N SER A 212 1.21 1.00 -6.66
CA SER A 212 0.02 1.75 -7.08
C SER A 212 0.32 3.20 -7.49
N PHE A 213 1.48 3.73 -7.10
CA PHE A 213 1.90 5.10 -7.42
C PHE A 213 2.80 5.18 -8.65
N ILE A 214 3.19 4.04 -9.23
CA ILE A 214 3.97 4.03 -10.47
C ILE A 214 3.00 4.11 -11.65
N HIS A 215 2.94 5.26 -12.30
CA HIS A 215 2.06 5.52 -13.44
C HIS A 215 2.82 5.70 -14.77
N SER A 216 4.13 5.66 -14.71
CA SER A 216 5.02 5.82 -15.86
C SER A 216 6.23 4.92 -15.74
N ASP A 217 7.07 4.92 -16.75
CA ASP A 217 8.37 4.25 -16.71
C ASP A 217 9.18 4.71 -15.51
N PHE A 218 9.69 3.75 -14.74
CA PHE A 218 10.50 4.00 -13.56
C PHE A 218 11.91 3.43 -13.75
N ASP A 219 12.93 4.19 -13.33
CA ASP A 219 14.33 3.84 -13.53
C ASP A 219 14.88 3.05 -12.32
N GLY A 220 14.29 1.89 -12.06
CA GLY A 220 14.72 0.97 -11.00
C GLY A 220 15.92 0.09 -11.39
N MET A 221 16.40 -0.70 -10.44
CA MET A 221 17.56 -1.59 -10.59
C MET A 221 17.52 -2.46 -11.87
N PRO A 222 16.42 -3.13 -12.23
CA PRO A 222 16.38 -3.95 -13.45
C PRO A 222 16.66 -3.11 -14.71
N ARG A 223 16.13 -1.90 -14.79
CA ARG A 223 16.35 -1.01 -15.91
C ARG A 223 17.79 -0.49 -15.96
N GLN A 224 18.38 -0.17 -14.81
CA GLN A 224 19.77 0.22 -14.71
C GLN A 224 20.70 -0.91 -15.15
N LEU A 225 20.44 -2.13 -14.70
CA LEU A 225 21.20 -3.31 -15.15
C LEU A 225 21.06 -3.55 -16.66
N HIS A 226 19.85 -3.35 -17.19
CA HIS A 226 19.63 -3.46 -18.63
C HIS A 226 20.45 -2.42 -19.42
N LYS A 227 20.51 -1.15 -18.95
CA LYS A 227 21.38 -0.13 -19.55
C LYS A 227 22.85 -0.50 -19.52
N LEU A 228 23.28 -1.25 -18.53
CA LEU A 228 24.63 -1.80 -18.43
C LEU A 228 24.84 -3.06 -19.30
N GLY A 229 23.83 -3.49 -20.05
CA GLY A 229 23.87 -4.61 -20.99
C GLY A 229 23.60 -5.97 -20.35
N TYR A 230 22.95 -6.03 -19.20
CA TYR A 230 22.40 -7.26 -18.65
C TYR A 230 21.06 -7.59 -19.32
N GLU A 231 20.81 -8.87 -19.51
CA GLU A 231 19.47 -9.37 -19.75
C GLU A 231 18.76 -9.56 -18.40
N THR A 232 17.55 -9.02 -18.25
CA THR A 232 16.81 -9.07 -17.00
C THR A 232 15.58 -9.95 -17.14
N LEU A 233 15.38 -10.86 -16.18
CA LEU A 233 14.25 -11.79 -16.12
C LEU A 233 13.62 -11.73 -14.73
N SER A 234 12.30 -11.68 -14.67
CA SER A 234 11.51 -11.83 -13.45
C SER A 234 10.65 -13.10 -13.57
N ILE A 235 10.61 -13.90 -12.52
CA ILE A 235 9.87 -15.16 -12.44
C ILE A 235 8.77 -15.05 -11.38
#